data_64087c76a808800b4aed901c464d1c23
#
_entry.id   64087c76a808800b4aed901c464d1c23
#
_cell.length_a   1.000
_cell.length_b   1.000
_cell.length_c   1.000
_cell.angle_alpha   90.00
_cell.angle_beta   90.00
_cell.angle_gamma   90.00
#
_symmetry.space_group_name_H-M   'P 1'
#
loop_
_entity.id
_entity.type
_entity.pdbx_description
1 polymer ?
#
loop_
_entity_poly.entity_id
_entity_poly.type
_entity_poly.pdbx_seq_one_letter_code
_entity_poly.pdbx_strand_id
1 'polypeptide(L)'
;MDLARVRIPKLRDIDLAVSLYKYPQLDNQDIMQLFGVERSKALQLKKFAQAAEDEAGVVRFAGRAVVSTTIAYRAGGIDIDDLMRRQLQDDKIRKRKKEWGLT
;
A
#
# COMPACT_ATOMS: atom_id res chain seq x y z
N MET A 1 13.00 14.42 -12.46
CA MET A 1 12.90 13.91 -11.08
C MET A 1 13.63 12.58 -10.99
N ASP A 2 14.51 12.44 -10.04
CA ASP A 2 15.21 11.18 -9.80
C ASP A 2 14.33 10.28 -8.93
N LEU A 3 13.70 9.27 -9.54
CA LEU A 3 12.79 8.37 -8.83
C LEU A 3 13.49 7.52 -7.77
N ALA A 4 14.81 7.31 -7.88
CA ALA A 4 15.58 6.57 -6.89
C ALA A 4 15.65 7.28 -5.53
N ARG A 5 15.33 8.57 -5.47
CA ARG A 5 15.34 9.37 -4.24
C ARG A 5 13.96 9.52 -3.61
N VAL A 6 12.94 8.90 -4.17
CA VAL A 6 11.60 8.96 -3.58
C VAL A 6 11.60 8.18 -2.28
N ARG A 7 11.25 8.85 -1.17
CA ARG A 7 11.10 8.19 0.12
C ARG A 7 9.72 7.58 0.23
N ILE A 8 9.67 6.32 0.59
CA ILE A 8 8.42 5.60 0.82
C ILE A 8 8.03 5.77 2.29
N PRO A 9 6.88 6.40 2.60
CA PRO A 9 6.43 6.55 3.98
C PRO A 9 6.09 5.21 4.62
N LYS A 10 6.04 5.16 5.94
CA LYS A 10 5.56 3.98 6.65
C LYS A 10 4.07 3.82 6.46
N LEU A 11 3.62 2.57 6.38
CA LEU A 11 2.20 2.27 6.47
C LEU A 11 1.68 2.60 7.86
N ARG A 12 0.51 3.24 7.93
CA ARG A 12 -0.11 3.61 9.21
C ARG A 12 -1.14 2.62 9.67
N ASP A 13 -1.78 1.92 8.72
CA ASP A 13 -2.90 1.05 9.03
C ASP A 13 -2.78 -0.24 8.21
N ILE A 14 -2.46 -1.34 8.90
CA ILE A 14 -2.30 -2.65 8.27
C ILE A 14 -3.65 -3.14 7.72
N ASP A 15 -4.74 -2.92 8.44
CA ASP A 15 -6.08 -3.36 8.01
C ASP A 15 -6.49 -2.66 6.71
N LEU A 16 -6.22 -1.37 6.61
CA LEU A 16 -6.49 -0.59 5.39
C LEU A 16 -5.62 -1.10 4.23
N ALA A 17 -4.33 -1.36 4.49
CA ALA A 17 -3.40 -1.85 3.46
C ALA A 17 -3.86 -3.21 2.92
N VAL A 18 -4.31 -4.11 3.78
CA VAL A 18 -4.85 -5.41 3.36
C VAL A 18 -6.15 -5.23 2.56
N SER A 19 -7.03 -4.34 3.00
CA SER A 19 -8.28 -4.05 2.31
C SER A 19 -8.05 -3.48 0.91
N LEU A 20 -7.14 -2.53 0.77
CA LEU A 20 -6.83 -1.91 -0.53
C LEU A 20 -6.17 -2.89 -1.48
N TYR A 21 -5.45 -3.88 -0.98
CA TYR A 21 -4.83 -4.90 -1.83
C TYR A 21 -5.83 -5.73 -2.61
N LYS A 22 -7.09 -5.78 -2.17
CA LYS A 22 -8.15 -6.49 -2.88
C LYS A 22 -8.55 -5.82 -4.21
N TYR A 23 -8.27 -4.54 -4.35
CA TYR A 23 -8.53 -3.82 -5.59
C TYR A 23 -7.37 -4.03 -6.55
N PRO A 24 -7.64 -4.28 -7.84
CA PRO A 24 -6.55 -4.54 -8.80
C PRO A 24 -5.72 -3.30 -9.13
N GLN A 25 -6.28 -2.11 -8.91
CA GLN A 25 -5.62 -0.84 -9.23
C GLN A 25 -5.87 0.16 -8.11
N LEU A 26 -4.92 1.09 -7.95
CA LEU A 26 -5.00 2.18 -6.98
C LEU A 26 -4.98 3.52 -7.70
N ASP A 27 -5.79 4.46 -7.24
CA ASP A 27 -5.74 5.86 -7.67
C ASP A 27 -5.04 6.73 -6.61
N ASN A 28 -5.00 8.05 -6.83
CA ASN A 28 -4.40 8.98 -5.89
C ASN A 28 -5.03 8.93 -4.51
N GLN A 29 -6.35 8.85 -4.44
CA GLN A 29 -7.07 8.80 -3.16
C GLN A 29 -6.66 7.56 -2.36
N ASP A 30 -6.55 6.41 -3.02
CA ASP A 30 -6.13 5.18 -2.37
C ASP A 30 -4.72 5.31 -1.81
N ILE A 31 -3.80 5.90 -2.56
CA ILE A 31 -2.41 6.08 -2.12
C ILE A 31 -2.34 7.08 -0.97
N MET A 32 -3.12 8.15 -1.02
CA MET A 32 -3.21 9.11 0.07
C MET A 32 -3.64 8.45 1.38
N GLN A 33 -4.64 7.58 1.31
CA GLN A 33 -5.14 6.84 2.46
C GLN A 33 -4.14 5.79 2.94
N LEU A 34 -3.55 5.05 2.00
CA LEU A 34 -2.62 3.97 2.31
C LEU A 34 -1.42 4.45 3.14
N PHE A 35 -0.85 5.58 2.76
CA PHE A 35 0.34 6.14 3.42
C PHE A 35 0.05 7.32 4.33
N GLY A 36 -1.18 7.81 4.36
CA GLY A 36 -1.54 8.98 5.15
C GLY A 36 -0.80 10.23 4.69
N VAL A 37 -0.72 10.46 3.39
CA VAL A 37 0.05 11.56 2.78
C VAL A 37 -0.84 12.52 2.02
N GLU A 38 -0.31 13.69 1.71
CA GLU A 38 -0.97 14.70 0.90
C GLU A 38 -1.00 14.29 -0.57
N ARG A 39 -1.84 14.97 -1.34
CA ARG A 39 -2.01 14.70 -2.77
C ARG A 39 -0.69 14.78 -3.54
N SER A 40 0.14 15.79 -3.28
CA SER A 40 1.41 15.95 -4.01
C SER A 40 2.36 14.78 -3.76
N LYS A 41 2.44 14.31 -2.51
CA LYS A 41 3.25 13.12 -2.18
C LYS A 41 2.65 11.86 -2.78
N ALA A 42 1.33 11.73 -2.77
CA ALA A 42 0.64 10.59 -3.39
C ALA A 42 0.90 10.54 -4.90
N LEU A 43 0.86 11.69 -5.57
CA LEU A 43 1.21 11.78 -6.99
C LEU A 43 2.64 11.32 -7.27
N GLN A 44 3.59 11.73 -6.42
CA GLN A 44 4.97 11.32 -6.51
C GLN A 44 5.11 9.80 -6.36
N LEU A 45 4.46 9.22 -5.37
CA LEU A 45 4.48 7.78 -5.13
C LEU A 45 3.81 7.01 -6.28
N LYS A 46 2.72 7.53 -6.83
CA LYS A 46 2.05 6.93 -7.98
C LYS A 46 2.96 6.91 -9.20
N LYS A 47 3.65 8.01 -9.48
CA LYS A 47 4.62 8.07 -10.60
C LYS A 47 5.76 7.09 -10.41
N PHE A 48 6.25 6.95 -9.20
CA PHE A 48 7.28 5.97 -8.85
C PHE A 48 6.80 4.54 -9.17
N ALA A 49 5.59 4.20 -8.74
CA ALA A 49 5.00 2.89 -9.01
C ALA A 49 4.71 2.68 -10.50
N GLN A 50 4.27 3.71 -11.21
CA GLN A 50 4.03 3.63 -12.65
C GLN A 50 5.33 3.41 -13.43
N ALA A 51 6.44 3.96 -12.97
CA ALA A 51 7.75 3.67 -13.56
C ALA A 51 8.09 2.18 -13.43
N ALA A 52 7.77 1.57 -12.29
CA ALA A 52 7.95 0.12 -12.09
C ALA A 52 7.03 -0.70 -13.01
N GLU A 53 5.79 -0.24 -13.25
CA GLU A 53 4.89 -0.86 -14.22
C GLU A 53 5.49 -0.82 -15.63
N ASP A 54 6.04 0.30 -16.03
CA ASP A 54 6.64 0.47 -17.36
C ASP A 54 7.82 -0.50 -17.54
N GLU A 55 8.66 -0.65 -16.52
CA GLU A 55 9.75 -1.62 -16.53
C GLU A 55 9.26 -3.06 -16.61
N ALA A 56 8.13 -3.36 -16.00
CA ALA A 56 7.54 -4.70 -16.02
C ALA A 56 6.73 -4.98 -17.30
N GLY A 57 6.58 -3.98 -18.19
CA GLY A 57 5.83 -4.14 -19.43
C GLY A 57 4.32 -4.17 -19.26
N VAL A 58 3.80 -3.62 -18.16
CA VAL A 58 2.36 -3.59 -17.87
C VAL A 58 1.67 -2.56 -18.73
N VAL A 59 0.59 -2.95 -19.41
CA VAL A 59 -0.26 -2.04 -20.18
C VAL A 59 -1.36 -1.49 -19.30
N ARG A 60 -1.47 -0.16 -19.23
CA ARG A 60 -2.50 0.53 -18.45
C ARG A 60 -3.65 0.98 -19.33
N PHE A 61 -4.79 0.32 -19.21
CA PHE A 61 -6.00 0.70 -19.97
C PHE A 61 -6.61 2.01 -19.47
N ALA A 62 -6.46 2.32 -18.18
CA ALA A 62 -6.97 3.55 -17.58
C ALA A 62 -5.95 4.71 -17.66
N GLY A 63 -4.88 4.56 -18.46
CA GLY A 63 -3.85 5.57 -18.61
C GLY A 63 -3.07 5.83 -17.33
N ARG A 64 -2.86 7.11 -16.99
CA ARG A 64 -2.06 7.52 -15.84
C ARG A 64 -2.87 7.78 -14.57
N ALA A 65 -4.17 7.52 -14.60
CA ALA A 65 -5.04 7.76 -13.44
C ALA A 65 -4.82 6.74 -12.32
N VAL A 66 -4.39 5.53 -12.67
CA VAL A 66 -4.26 4.41 -11.74
C VAL A 66 -2.92 3.70 -11.92
N VAL A 67 -2.58 2.89 -10.91
CA VAL A 67 -1.41 2.00 -10.94
C VAL A 67 -1.82 0.62 -10.42
N SER A 68 -1.18 -0.43 -10.94
CA SER A 68 -1.41 -1.80 -10.46
C SER A 68 -1.10 -1.90 -8.96
N THR A 69 -2.04 -2.43 -8.20
CA THR A 69 -1.88 -2.61 -6.75
C THR A 69 -0.67 -3.48 -6.42
N THR A 70 -0.52 -4.62 -7.10
CA THR A 70 0.58 -5.55 -6.89
C THR A 70 1.93 -4.86 -7.10
N ILE A 71 2.05 -4.11 -8.20
CA ILE A 71 3.30 -3.41 -8.53
C ILE A 71 3.55 -2.24 -7.58
N ALA A 72 2.50 -1.49 -7.22
CA ALA A 72 2.62 -0.39 -6.26
C ALA A 72 3.11 -0.89 -4.89
N TYR A 73 2.56 -1.99 -4.39
CA TYR A 73 3.00 -2.58 -3.13
C TYR A 73 4.44 -3.07 -3.20
N ARG A 74 4.78 -3.76 -4.28
CA ARG A 74 6.17 -4.24 -4.49
C ARG A 74 7.15 -3.06 -4.56
N ALA A 75 6.83 -2.05 -5.34
CA ALA A 75 7.66 -0.85 -5.48
C ALA A 75 7.80 -0.09 -4.15
N GLY A 76 6.75 -0.09 -3.34
CA GLY A 76 6.75 0.52 -2.00
C GLY A 76 7.40 -0.35 -0.92
N GLY A 77 7.88 -1.53 -1.26
CA GLY A 77 8.48 -2.44 -0.29
C GLY A 77 7.48 -3.08 0.66
N ILE A 78 6.21 -3.15 0.25
CA ILE A 78 5.15 -3.74 1.07
C ILE A 78 5.00 -5.21 0.75
N ASP A 79 5.22 -6.05 1.75
CA ASP A 79 4.99 -7.50 1.67
C ASP A 79 3.61 -7.81 2.23
N ILE A 80 2.65 -8.12 1.33
CA ILE A 80 1.27 -8.38 1.73
C ILE A 80 1.14 -9.63 2.61
N ASP A 81 1.95 -10.63 2.38
CA ASP A 81 1.92 -11.85 3.20
C ASP A 81 2.36 -11.55 4.63
N ASP A 82 3.37 -10.72 4.80
CA ASP A 82 3.81 -10.25 6.11
C ASP A 82 2.72 -9.44 6.81
N LEU A 83 2.06 -8.55 6.09
CA LEU A 83 0.96 -7.76 6.63
C LEU A 83 -0.20 -8.63 7.10
N MET A 84 -0.54 -9.63 6.33
CA MET A 84 -1.62 -10.56 6.69
C MET A 84 -1.26 -11.36 7.94
N ARG A 85 0.00 -11.79 8.07
CA ARG A 85 0.47 -12.46 9.29
C ARG A 85 0.39 -11.54 10.50
N ARG A 86 0.80 -10.30 10.37
CA ARG A 86 0.73 -9.30 11.46
C ARG A 86 -0.71 -9.02 11.87
N GLN A 87 -1.61 -8.95 10.90
CA GLN A 87 -3.04 -8.77 11.15
C GLN A 87 -3.60 -9.92 11.99
N LEU A 88 -3.27 -11.18 11.65
CA LEU A 88 -3.68 -12.35 12.40
C LEU A 88 -3.12 -12.34 13.83
N GLN A 89 -1.85 -11.96 14.00
CA GLN A 89 -1.23 -11.86 15.32
C GLN A 89 -1.92 -10.81 16.18
N ASP A 90 -2.24 -9.65 15.59
CA ASP A 90 -2.93 -8.58 16.29
C ASP A 90 -4.32 -9.04 16.77
N ASP A 91 -5.07 -9.73 15.92
CA ASP A 91 -6.37 -10.29 16.27
C ASP A 91 -6.25 -11.31 17.41
N LYS A 92 -5.24 -12.17 17.40
CA LYS A 92 -4.98 -13.14 18.45
C LYS A 92 -4.65 -12.46 19.78
N ILE A 93 -3.84 -11.41 19.75
CA ILE A 93 -3.47 -10.65 20.94
C ILE A 93 -4.70 -9.95 21.51
N ARG A 94 -5.52 -9.33 20.70
CA ARG A 94 -6.77 -8.68 21.12
C ARG A 94 -7.72 -9.69 21.78
N LYS A 95 -7.85 -10.86 21.19
CA LYS A 95 -8.69 -11.93 21.71
C LYS A 95 -8.20 -12.40 23.09
N ARG A 96 -6.90 -12.62 23.25
CA ARG A 96 -6.30 -13.02 24.53
C ARG A 96 -6.52 -11.95 25.60
N LYS A 97 -6.30 -10.68 25.27
CA LYS A 97 -6.54 -9.57 26.22
C LYS A 97 -7.98 -9.55 26.69
N LYS A 98 -8.93 -9.77 25.79
CA LYS A 98 -10.35 -9.84 26.12
C LYS A 98 -10.67 -11.02 27.03
N GLU A 99 -10.12 -12.22 26.76
CA GLU A 99 -10.31 -13.42 27.58
C GLU A 99 -9.73 -13.24 28.98
N TRP A 100 -8.63 -12.50 29.13
CA TRP A 100 -7.99 -12.26 30.42
C TRP A 100 -8.52 -11.04 31.15
N GLY A 101 -9.52 -10.36 30.60
CA GLY A 101 -10.07 -9.12 31.17
C GLY A 101 -9.13 -7.93 31.08
N LEU A 102 -8.10 -8.00 30.23
CA LEU A 102 -7.14 -6.90 29.99
C LEU A 102 -7.61 -6.10 28.78
N THR A 103 -8.30 -5.02 29.01
CA THR A 103 -8.76 -4.14 27.94
C THR A 103 -8.08 -2.79 27.99
#